data_7babac257e4082f13d752361e4f10b35
#
_entry.id   7babac257e4082f13d752361e4f10b35
#
_cell.length_a   1.000
_cell.length_b   1.000
_cell.length_c   1.000
_cell.angle_alpha   90.00
_cell.angle_beta   90.00
_cell.angle_gamma   90.00
#
_symmetry.space_group_name_H-M   'P 1'
#
loop_
_entity.id
_entity.type
_entity.pdbx_description
1 polymer ?
#
loop_
_entity_poly.entity_id
_entity_poly.type
_entity_poly.pdbx_seq_one_letter_code
_entity_poly.pdbx_strand_id
1 'polypeptide(L)'
;MRNGNGRSSRVVTPTFRFRTPHSTFRILLLAAACTPVTTRPDFRPDPGALVVTLDARPERITAALDSLVPAESLEIAHANVRDGYVETAWYDTQAHRTRRHERDITNLAATVKLRFWADPWVPGQTRLTAEPVYRPRYDPSRPERSLEVIVSKEREGYKIAQRFVDKLKERFGVPKAAQ
;
A
#
# COMPACT_ATOMS: atom_id res chain seq x y z
N MET A 1 -4.20 -46.50 88.41
CA MET A 1 -4.07 -47.63 87.45
C MET A 1 -4.56 -47.24 86.12
N ARG A 2 -3.78 -47.55 85.15
CA ARG A 2 -3.97 -47.63 83.68
C ARG A 2 -3.77 -46.34 82.82
N ASN A 3 -2.66 -46.42 82.11
CA ASN A 3 -2.17 -45.67 81.00
C ASN A 3 -3.15 -45.64 79.82
N GLY A 4 -3.16 -44.54 79.06
CA GLY A 4 -3.71 -44.43 77.72
C GLY A 4 -2.84 -43.54 76.86
N ASN A 5 -1.92 -44.22 76.17
CA ASN A 5 -1.07 -43.59 75.10
C ASN A 5 -1.96 -43.14 73.91
N GLY A 6 -2.04 -41.85 73.66
CA GLY A 6 -2.59 -41.30 72.45
C GLY A 6 -1.46 -40.94 71.46
N ARG A 7 -1.21 -41.78 70.46
CA ARG A 7 -0.35 -41.51 69.31
C ARG A 7 -0.96 -40.43 68.44
N SER A 8 -0.31 -39.27 68.35
CA SER A 8 -0.60 -38.25 67.40
C SER A 8 -0.03 -38.63 66.04
N SER A 9 -0.85 -38.99 65.10
CA SER A 9 -0.49 -39.22 63.70
C SER A 9 -0.37 -37.88 62.98
N ARG A 10 0.87 -37.47 62.66
CA ARG A 10 1.12 -36.32 61.79
C ARG A 10 0.77 -36.73 60.34
N VAL A 11 -0.29 -36.16 59.82
CA VAL A 11 -0.63 -36.23 58.39
C VAL A 11 0.33 -35.27 57.65
N VAL A 12 1.26 -35.84 56.91
CA VAL A 12 2.12 -35.09 55.97
C VAL A 12 1.34 -34.96 54.69
N THR A 13 0.81 -33.78 54.40
CA THR A 13 0.22 -33.45 53.09
C THR A 13 1.34 -33.10 52.09
N PRO A 14 1.49 -33.85 50.98
CA PRO A 14 2.42 -33.47 49.94
C PRO A 14 1.88 -32.27 49.16
N THR A 15 2.52 -31.12 49.26
CA THR A 15 2.28 -29.96 48.41
C THR A 15 2.84 -30.23 47.03
N PHE A 16 1.99 -30.68 46.12
CA PHE A 16 2.31 -30.73 44.70
C PHE A 16 2.40 -29.29 44.17
N ARG A 17 3.62 -28.80 43.96
CA ARG A 17 3.87 -27.58 43.19
C ARG A 17 3.76 -27.92 41.70
N PHE A 18 2.60 -27.70 41.12
CA PHE A 18 2.46 -27.67 39.68
C PHE A 18 3.23 -26.47 39.12
N ARG A 19 4.45 -26.71 38.67
CA ARG A 19 5.15 -25.80 37.73
C ARG A 19 4.48 -25.96 36.36
N THR A 20 3.66 -25.00 35.98
CA THR A 20 3.10 -24.92 34.62
C THR A 20 4.08 -24.22 33.69
N PRO A 21 4.79 -24.95 32.81
CA PRO A 21 5.75 -24.35 31.87
C PRO A 21 5.08 -23.85 30.56
N HIS A 22 3.77 -23.59 30.55
CA HIS A 22 3.04 -23.34 29.31
C HIS A 22 2.62 -21.88 29.04
N SER A 23 2.90 -20.95 29.98
CA SER A 23 2.49 -19.55 29.78
C SER A 23 3.36 -18.76 28.82
N THR A 24 4.63 -19.08 28.69
CA THR A 24 5.58 -18.33 27.85
C THR A 24 5.40 -18.62 26.37
N PHE A 25 4.96 -19.83 26.00
CA PHE A 25 4.80 -20.21 24.60
C PHE A 25 3.52 -19.63 23.95
N ARG A 26 2.49 -19.37 24.74
CA ARG A 26 1.24 -18.75 24.23
C ARG A 26 1.38 -17.26 23.92
N ILE A 27 2.25 -16.55 24.61
CA ILE A 27 2.49 -15.11 24.36
C ILE A 27 3.32 -14.91 23.08
N LEU A 28 4.24 -15.82 22.77
CA LEU A 28 5.04 -15.75 21.53
C LEU A 28 4.20 -16.00 20.27
N LEU A 29 3.18 -16.86 20.34
CA LEU A 29 2.30 -17.15 19.19
C LEU A 29 1.33 -16.01 18.87
N LEU A 30 0.95 -15.18 19.86
CA LEU A 30 0.09 -14.02 19.66
C LEU A 30 0.82 -12.82 19.04
N ALA A 31 2.15 -12.72 19.25
CA ALA A 31 2.95 -11.66 18.64
C ALA A 31 3.23 -11.87 17.14
N ALA A 32 3.16 -13.12 16.65
CA ALA A 32 3.38 -13.44 15.24
C ALA A 32 2.14 -13.23 14.35
N ALA A 33 0.96 -12.96 14.92
CA ALA A 33 -0.30 -12.86 14.17
C ALA A 33 -0.65 -11.46 13.69
N CYS A 34 0.15 -10.43 14.01
CA CYS A 34 -0.10 -9.05 13.57
C CYS A 34 0.84 -8.64 12.45
N THR A 35 0.89 -9.40 11.36
CA THR A 35 1.40 -8.84 10.11
C THR A 35 0.35 -7.86 9.59
N PRO A 36 0.66 -6.56 9.42
CA PRO A 36 -0.30 -5.62 8.86
C PRO A 36 -0.65 -6.10 7.45
N VAL A 37 -1.94 -6.40 7.23
CA VAL A 37 -2.43 -6.72 5.89
C VAL A 37 -2.35 -5.43 5.08
N THR A 38 -1.40 -5.37 4.15
CA THR A 38 -1.36 -4.28 3.19
C THR A 38 -2.31 -4.56 2.05
N THR A 39 -3.09 -3.56 1.65
CA THR A 39 -3.94 -3.61 0.44
C THR A 39 -3.18 -3.14 -0.79
N ARG A 40 -1.94 -2.71 -0.60
CA ARG A 40 -1.05 -2.26 -1.64
C ARG A 40 -0.63 -3.42 -2.53
N PRO A 41 -0.76 -3.33 -3.86
CA PRO A 41 -0.25 -4.36 -4.77
C PRO A 41 1.26 -4.56 -4.61
N ASP A 42 1.73 -5.80 -4.79
CA ASP A 42 3.16 -6.08 -4.84
C ASP A 42 3.81 -5.27 -5.96
N PHE A 43 4.86 -4.52 -5.59
CA PHE A 43 5.37 -3.45 -6.42
C PHE A 43 6.73 -3.77 -7.01
N ARG A 44 6.77 -3.80 -8.32
CA ARG A 44 8.02 -3.71 -9.09
C ARG A 44 7.88 -2.55 -10.07
N PRO A 45 8.71 -1.49 -9.94
CA PRO A 45 8.66 -0.36 -10.87
C PRO A 45 8.85 -0.83 -12.30
N ASP A 46 7.96 -0.43 -13.19
CA ASP A 46 8.17 -0.62 -14.62
C ASP A 46 9.29 0.33 -15.08
N PRO A 47 10.22 -0.10 -15.97
CA PRO A 47 11.31 0.74 -16.48
C PRO A 47 10.85 2.06 -17.12
N GLY A 48 9.59 2.15 -17.55
CA GLY A 48 8.99 3.37 -18.11
C GLY A 48 8.29 4.27 -17.07
N ALA A 49 8.24 3.88 -15.81
CA ALA A 49 7.59 4.67 -14.76
C ALA A 49 8.32 5.99 -14.49
N LEU A 50 7.56 7.03 -14.11
CA LEU A 50 8.09 8.29 -13.62
C LEU A 50 8.54 8.14 -12.18
N VAL A 51 9.80 8.42 -11.88
CA VAL A 51 10.35 8.32 -10.51
C VAL A 51 10.94 9.67 -10.12
N VAL A 52 10.56 10.14 -8.92
CA VAL A 52 11.08 11.39 -8.35
C VAL A 52 11.22 11.25 -6.83
N THR A 53 12.25 11.88 -6.26
CA THR A 53 12.36 12.05 -4.81
C THR A 53 11.80 13.42 -4.43
N LEU A 54 10.95 13.44 -3.39
CA LEU A 54 10.28 14.64 -2.88
C LEU A 54 10.66 14.87 -1.42
N ASP A 55 10.76 16.13 -1.02
CA ASP A 55 11.13 16.53 0.35
C ASP A 55 9.90 16.58 1.27
N ALA A 56 9.26 15.44 1.43
CA ALA A 56 8.11 15.24 2.31
C ALA A 56 7.95 13.75 2.66
N ARG A 57 7.24 13.48 3.76
CA ARG A 57 6.90 12.11 4.16
C ARG A 57 5.83 11.51 3.23
N PRO A 58 5.80 10.16 3.08
CA PRO A 58 4.85 9.46 2.20
C PRO A 58 3.39 9.85 2.44
N GLU A 59 2.98 9.98 3.69
CA GLU A 59 1.59 10.28 4.05
C GLU A 59 1.16 11.66 3.52
N ARG A 60 2.07 12.64 3.52
CA ARG A 60 1.81 13.98 3.00
C ARG A 60 1.68 13.98 1.47
N ILE A 61 2.50 13.18 0.79
CA ILE A 61 2.44 13.02 -0.67
C ILE A 61 1.13 12.33 -1.06
N THR A 62 0.78 11.24 -0.37
CA THR A 62 -0.44 10.48 -0.64
C THR A 62 -1.70 11.30 -0.38
N ALA A 63 -1.73 12.06 0.73
CA ALA A 63 -2.84 12.98 1.02
C ALA A 63 -2.94 14.12 -0.01
N ALA A 64 -1.81 14.58 -0.56
CA ALA A 64 -1.83 15.56 -1.64
C ALA A 64 -2.39 14.97 -2.93
N LEU A 65 -2.03 13.73 -3.28
CA LEU A 65 -2.59 13.03 -4.44
C LEU A 65 -4.09 12.81 -4.30
N ASP A 66 -4.56 12.44 -3.10
CA ASP A 66 -5.99 12.27 -2.80
C ASP A 66 -6.81 13.54 -3.08
N SER A 67 -6.19 14.71 -2.90
CA SER A 67 -6.81 16.01 -3.23
C SER A 67 -6.60 16.44 -4.68
N LEU A 68 -5.43 16.15 -5.26
CA LEU A 68 -5.07 16.61 -6.60
C LEU A 68 -5.78 15.80 -7.71
N VAL A 69 -5.98 14.49 -7.50
CA VAL A 69 -6.59 13.63 -8.51
C VAL A 69 -8.01 14.07 -8.87
N PRO A 70 -8.92 14.33 -7.90
CA PRO A 70 -10.24 14.85 -8.21
C PRO A 70 -10.20 16.26 -8.80
N ALA A 71 -9.25 17.12 -8.40
CA ALA A 71 -9.10 18.46 -8.95
C ALA A 71 -8.76 18.47 -10.46
N GLU A 72 -8.15 17.39 -10.96
CA GLU A 72 -7.88 17.17 -12.39
C GLU A 72 -9.00 16.37 -13.10
N SER A 73 -10.18 16.27 -12.49
CA SER A 73 -11.35 15.54 -13.03
C SER A 73 -11.13 14.03 -13.23
N LEU A 74 -10.17 13.45 -12.50
CA LEU A 74 -9.99 12.01 -12.40
C LEU A 74 -10.68 11.47 -11.15
N GLU A 75 -11.18 10.24 -11.21
CA GLU A 75 -11.75 9.58 -10.04
C GLU A 75 -10.71 8.64 -9.40
N ILE A 76 -10.67 8.61 -8.07
CA ILE A 76 -9.86 7.67 -7.31
C ILE A 76 -10.61 6.35 -7.23
N ALA A 77 -9.99 5.27 -7.70
CA ALA A 77 -10.50 3.91 -7.53
C ALA A 77 -10.05 3.31 -6.20
N HIS A 78 -8.81 3.59 -5.80
CA HIS A 78 -8.25 3.11 -4.55
C HIS A 78 -7.24 4.11 -4.00
N ALA A 79 -7.36 4.42 -2.70
CA ALA A 79 -6.39 5.22 -1.98
C ALA A 79 -6.11 4.60 -0.60
N ASN A 80 -4.85 4.49 -0.26
CA ASN A 80 -4.41 4.05 1.05
C ASN A 80 -3.25 4.93 1.50
N VAL A 81 -3.56 5.95 2.30
CA VAL A 81 -2.58 6.92 2.81
C VAL A 81 -1.50 6.25 3.65
N ARG A 82 -1.88 5.23 4.43
CA ARG A 82 -0.95 4.50 5.30
C ARG A 82 0.07 3.69 4.51
N ASP A 83 -0.38 3.07 3.43
CA ASP A 83 0.47 2.23 2.58
C ASP A 83 1.14 3.04 1.45
N GLY A 84 0.89 4.35 1.38
CA GLY A 84 1.49 5.21 0.37
C GLY A 84 1.04 4.91 -1.06
N TYR A 85 -0.23 4.51 -1.26
CA TYR A 85 -0.73 4.09 -2.56
C TYR A 85 -1.99 4.84 -2.98
N VAL A 86 -2.02 5.30 -4.24
CA VAL A 86 -3.19 5.88 -4.90
C VAL A 86 -3.32 5.31 -6.31
N GLU A 87 -4.52 4.87 -6.67
CA GLU A 87 -4.86 4.40 -8.01
C GLU A 87 -6.11 5.11 -8.50
N THR A 88 -6.08 5.60 -9.75
CA THR A 88 -7.26 6.19 -10.38
C THR A 88 -8.14 5.11 -11.01
N ALA A 89 -9.40 5.43 -11.21
CA ALA A 89 -10.23 4.69 -12.16
C ALA A 89 -9.69 4.87 -13.60
N TRP A 90 -10.17 4.05 -14.52
CA TRP A 90 -9.84 4.20 -15.93
C TRP A 90 -10.36 5.55 -16.48
N TYR A 91 -9.50 6.32 -17.10
CA TYR A 91 -9.80 7.64 -17.66
C TYR A 91 -9.60 7.66 -19.17
N ASP A 92 -10.63 8.03 -19.89
CA ASP A 92 -10.58 8.21 -21.34
C ASP A 92 -10.05 9.59 -21.67
N THR A 93 -8.83 9.65 -22.20
CA THR A 93 -8.12 10.90 -22.49
C THR A 93 -8.70 11.67 -23.68
N GLN A 94 -9.48 11.03 -24.55
CA GLN A 94 -10.16 11.67 -25.68
C GLN A 94 -11.54 12.20 -25.31
N ALA A 95 -12.30 11.38 -24.55
CA ALA A 95 -13.63 11.78 -24.10
C ALA A 95 -13.60 12.62 -22.81
N HIS A 96 -12.42 12.80 -22.19
CA HIS A 96 -12.21 13.54 -20.94
C HIS A 96 -13.15 13.11 -19.81
N ARG A 97 -13.31 11.79 -19.64
CA ARG A 97 -14.22 11.23 -18.63
C ARG A 97 -13.72 9.93 -18.04
N THR A 98 -14.07 9.68 -16.79
CA THR A 98 -13.81 8.42 -16.11
C THR A 98 -14.71 7.31 -16.62
N ARG A 99 -14.17 6.09 -16.72
CA ARG A 99 -14.84 4.86 -17.05
C ARG A 99 -14.89 3.97 -15.82
N ARG A 100 -16.05 3.82 -15.22
CA ARG A 100 -16.22 3.06 -13.98
C ARG A 100 -16.28 1.56 -14.20
N HIS A 101 -16.74 1.14 -15.37
CA HIS A 101 -16.85 -0.27 -15.72
C HIS A 101 -16.03 -0.58 -16.97
N GLU A 102 -15.41 -1.76 -17.00
CA GLU A 102 -14.60 -2.20 -18.15
C GLU A 102 -15.40 -2.21 -19.46
N ARG A 103 -16.68 -2.61 -19.40
CA ARG A 103 -17.60 -2.60 -20.56
C ARG A 103 -17.82 -1.21 -21.17
N ASP A 104 -17.53 -0.16 -20.41
CA ASP A 104 -17.69 1.22 -20.87
C ASP A 104 -16.44 1.73 -21.60
N ILE A 105 -15.39 0.93 -21.65
CA ILE A 105 -14.13 1.25 -22.32
C ILE A 105 -14.28 0.91 -23.81
N THR A 106 -14.56 1.92 -24.63
CA THR A 106 -14.73 1.78 -26.08
C THR A 106 -13.41 1.94 -26.83
N ASN A 107 -12.45 2.69 -26.26
CA ASN A 107 -11.13 2.93 -26.83
C ASN A 107 -10.04 2.59 -25.83
N LEU A 108 -9.55 1.35 -25.87
CA LEU A 108 -8.48 0.87 -24.98
C LEU A 108 -7.20 1.70 -25.12
N ALA A 109 -6.89 2.14 -26.35
CA ALA A 109 -5.66 2.89 -26.60
C ALA A 109 -5.69 4.29 -26.00
N ALA A 110 -6.87 4.92 -25.86
CA ALA A 110 -7.02 6.25 -25.27
C ALA A 110 -7.37 6.19 -23.77
N THR A 111 -7.62 5.00 -23.21
CA THR A 111 -8.00 4.86 -21.82
C THR A 111 -6.80 4.52 -20.97
N VAL A 112 -6.56 5.30 -19.93
CA VAL A 112 -5.40 5.20 -19.04
C VAL A 112 -5.81 5.09 -17.59
N LYS A 113 -4.96 4.47 -16.79
CA LYS A 113 -5.05 4.41 -15.33
C LYS A 113 -3.73 4.91 -14.77
N LEU A 114 -3.77 5.69 -13.71
CA LEU A 114 -2.58 6.18 -13.03
C LEU A 114 -2.43 5.47 -11.69
N ARG A 115 -1.24 5.01 -11.40
CA ARG A 115 -0.86 4.47 -10.09
C ARG A 115 0.29 5.27 -9.52
N PHE A 116 0.21 5.53 -8.24
CA PHE A 116 1.23 6.27 -7.51
C PHE A 116 1.63 5.47 -6.28
N TRP A 117 2.94 5.32 -6.09
CA TRP A 117 3.53 4.75 -4.90
C TRP A 117 4.44 5.79 -4.25
N ALA A 118 4.14 6.11 -3.01
CA ALA A 118 4.92 7.00 -2.18
C ALA A 118 5.71 6.17 -1.16
N ASP A 119 6.95 5.83 -1.49
CA ASP A 119 7.80 5.00 -0.65
C ASP A 119 8.72 5.85 0.22
N PRO A 120 8.91 5.51 1.51
CA PRO A 120 9.95 6.15 2.30
C PRO A 120 11.31 5.92 1.63
N TRP A 121 12.11 6.99 1.50
CA TRP A 121 13.44 6.92 0.89
C TRP A 121 14.53 7.12 1.94
N VAL A 122 14.68 8.31 2.43
CA VAL A 122 15.50 8.67 3.59
C VAL A 122 14.63 9.45 4.58
N PRO A 123 15.04 9.66 5.83
CA PRO A 123 14.23 10.38 6.80
C PRO A 123 13.72 11.72 6.27
N GLY A 124 12.39 11.88 6.24
CA GLY A 124 11.72 13.08 5.75
C GLY A 124 11.48 13.14 4.25
N GLN A 125 12.00 12.20 3.46
CA GLN A 125 11.86 12.17 2.01
C GLN A 125 11.08 10.95 1.51
N THR A 126 10.49 11.11 0.33
CA THR A 126 9.71 10.08 -0.34
C THR A 126 10.21 9.88 -1.75
N ARG A 127 10.40 8.62 -2.14
CA ARG A 127 10.49 8.24 -3.55
C ARG A 127 9.08 8.00 -4.07
N LEU A 128 8.61 8.93 -4.89
CA LEU A 128 7.36 8.77 -5.61
C LEU A 128 7.60 8.06 -6.92
N THR A 129 6.83 7.02 -7.19
CA THR A 129 6.75 6.37 -8.50
C THR A 129 5.36 6.57 -9.06
N ALA A 130 5.25 7.05 -10.28
CA ALA A 130 4.00 7.20 -11.00
C ALA A 130 4.00 6.33 -12.26
N GLU A 131 3.03 5.45 -12.37
CA GLU A 131 2.84 4.54 -13.51
C GLU A 131 1.55 4.89 -14.25
N PRO A 132 1.65 5.58 -15.40
CA PRO A 132 0.55 5.66 -16.33
C PRO A 132 0.47 4.36 -17.13
N VAL A 133 -0.61 3.61 -17.00
CA VAL A 133 -0.81 2.34 -17.70
C VAL A 133 -2.03 2.37 -18.60
N TYR A 134 -2.00 1.58 -19.67
CA TYR A 134 -3.16 1.30 -20.51
C TYR A 134 -3.20 -0.19 -20.86
N ARG A 135 -4.31 -0.65 -21.41
CA ARG A 135 -4.44 -2.03 -21.90
C ARG A 135 -4.52 -2.01 -23.43
N PRO A 136 -3.54 -2.60 -24.16
CA PRO A 136 -3.59 -2.65 -25.60
C PRO A 136 -4.68 -3.59 -26.12
N ARG A 137 -5.16 -4.53 -25.31
CA ARG A 137 -6.21 -5.49 -25.64
C ARG A 137 -7.06 -5.86 -24.43
N TYR A 138 -8.25 -6.34 -24.65
CA TYR A 138 -9.11 -6.95 -23.64
C TYR A 138 -9.01 -8.48 -23.75
N ASP A 139 -8.79 -9.15 -22.63
CA ASP A 139 -8.77 -10.60 -22.54
C ASP A 139 -9.30 -11.03 -21.16
N PRO A 140 -10.59 -11.45 -21.07
CA PRO A 140 -11.22 -11.79 -19.80
C PRO A 140 -10.67 -13.05 -19.15
N SER A 141 -9.86 -13.85 -19.86
CA SER A 141 -9.21 -15.05 -19.32
C SER A 141 -7.94 -14.76 -18.51
N ARG A 142 -7.45 -13.52 -18.56
CA ARG A 142 -6.22 -13.09 -17.91
C ARG A 142 -6.49 -12.01 -16.85
N PRO A 143 -5.70 -11.99 -15.74
CA PRO A 143 -5.76 -10.90 -14.80
C PRO A 143 -5.52 -9.55 -15.48
N GLU A 144 -6.33 -8.55 -15.15
CA GLU A 144 -6.27 -7.19 -15.72
C GLU A 144 -4.83 -6.65 -15.75
N ARG A 145 -4.14 -6.73 -14.62
CA ARG A 145 -2.77 -6.21 -14.47
C ARG A 145 -1.76 -6.88 -15.41
N SER A 146 -1.97 -8.12 -15.81
CA SER A 146 -1.08 -8.81 -16.75
C SER A 146 -1.23 -8.34 -18.20
N LEU A 147 -2.25 -7.54 -18.48
CA LEU A 147 -2.53 -6.94 -19.78
C LEU A 147 -2.13 -5.48 -19.86
N GLU A 148 -1.75 -4.88 -18.72
CA GLU A 148 -1.37 -3.49 -18.64
C GLU A 148 0.07 -3.28 -19.10
N VAL A 149 0.30 -2.19 -19.81
CA VAL A 149 1.61 -1.73 -20.22
C VAL A 149 1.75 -0.23 -19.96
N ILE A 150 2.97 0.22 -19.72
CA ILE A 150 3.25 1.64 -19.53
C ILE A 150 2.90 2.43 -20.79
N VAL A 151 2.27 3.57 -20.57
CA VAL A 151 1.98 4.55 -21.63
C VAL A 151 3.29 5.21 -22.07
N SER A 152 3.54 5.28 -23.39
CA SER A 152 4.73 5.96 -23.91
C SER A 152 4.69 7.48 -23.64
N LYS A 153 5.87 8.11 -23.58
CA LYS A 153 6.05 9.51 -23.19
C LYS A 153 5.30 10.51 -24.08
N GLU A 154 5.08 10.16 -25.33
CA GLU A 154 4.42 11.01 -26.33
C GLU A 154 2.90 11.07 -26.14
N ARG A 155 2.33 10.08 -25.44
CA ARG A 155 0.87 9.93 -25.27
C ARG A 155 0.34 10.77 -24.10
N GLU A 156 -0.93 11.18 -24.23
CA GLU A 156 -1.57 12.06 -23.25
C GLU A 156 -1.59 11.47 -21.82
N GLY A 157 -1.79 10.17 -21.66
CA GLY A 157 -1.77 9.52 -20.34
C GLY A 157 -0.45 9.71 -19.59
N TYR A 158 0.69 9.69 -20.29
CA TYR A 158 2.00 9.98 -19.69
C TYR A 158 2.13 11.45 -19.28
N LYS A 159 1.67 12.37 -20.13
CA LYS A 159 1.67 13.81 -19.83
C LYS A 159 0.79 14.15 -18.65
N ILE A 160 -0.34 13.44 -18.46
CA ILE A 160 -1.17 13.58 -17.27
C ILE A 160 -0.38 13.18 -16.02
N ALA A 161 0.26 12.00 -16.02
CA ALA A 161 1.08 11.57 -14.90
C ALA A 161 2.23 12.55 -14.62
N GLN A 162 2.88 13.07 -15.65
CA GLN A 162 3.94 14.07 -15.54
C GLN A 162 3.43 15.36 -14.86
N ARG A 163 2.24 15.86 -15.22
CA ARG A 163 1.64 17.04 -14.56
C ARG A 163 1.44 16.84 -13.06
N PHE A 164 1.00 15.63 -12.63
CA PHE A 164 0.90 15.31 -11.20
C PHE A 164 2.27 15.36 -10.52
N VAL A 165 3.27 14.73 -11.11
CA VAL A 165 4.64 14.73 -10.59
C VAL A 165 5.17 16.16 -10.46
N ASP A 166 4.95 17.01 -11.48
CA ASP A 166 5.42 18.39 -11.46
C ASP A 166 4.70 19.24 -10.40
N LYS A 167 3.38 19.13 -10.24
CA LYS A 167 2.65 19.77 -9.15
C LYS A 167 3.15 19.35 -7.76
N LEU A 168 3.50 18.08 -7.60
CA LEU A 168 4.06 17.59 -6.35
C LEU A 168 5.48 18.12 -6.11
N LYS A 169 6.31 18.25 -7.15
CA LYS A 169 7.63 18.91 -7.05
C LYS A 169 7.51 20.37 -6.67
N GLU A 170 6.57 21.11 -7.25
CA GLU A 170 6.29 22.52 -6.91
C GLU A 170 5.86 22.65 -5.45
N ARG A 171 5.03 21.73 -4.96
CA ARG A 171 4.47 21.77 -3.61
C ARG A 171 5.45 21.36 -2.52
N PHE A 172 6.27 20.35 -2.77
CA PHE A 172 7.11 19.73 -1.74
C PHE A 172 8.62 19.91 -1.97
N GLY A 173 8.99 20.37 -3.13
CA GLY A 173 10.40 20.50 -3.51
C GLY A 173 11.04 19.18 -3.89
N VAL A 174 12.21 19.28 -4.51
CA VAL A 174 13.10 18.16 -4.78
C VAL A 174 14.30 18.32 -3.84
N PRO A 175 14.73 17.26 -3.12
CA PRO A 175 15.88 17.36 -2.24
C PRO A 175 17.09 17.89 -3.01
N LYS A 176 17.79 18.86 -2.44
CA LYS A 176 19.09 19.26 -2.97
C LYS A 176 20.00 18.06 -2.87
N ALA A 177 20.62 17.67 -3.98
CA ALA A 177 21.63 16.63 -3.96
C ALA A 177 22.65 16.97 -2.87
N ALA A 178 22.91 16.04 -1.94
CA ALA A 178 23.98 16.20 -0.98
C ALA A 178 25.28 16.36 -1.78
N GLN A 179 25.87 17.56 -1.70
CA GLN A 179 27.17 17.87 -2.30
C GLN A 179 28.26 17.12 -1.54
#